data_71b6cae8cde3c507b4468e77b621cc65
#
_entry.id   71b6cae8cde3c507b4468e77b621cc65
#
_cell.length_a   1.000
_cell.length_b   1.000
_cell.length_c   1.000
_cell.angle_alpha   90.00
_cell.angle_beta   90.00
_cell.angle_gamma   90.00
#
_symmetry.space_group_name_H-M   'P 1'
#
loop_
_entity.id
_entity.type
_entity.pdbx_description
1 polymer ?
#
loop_
_entity_poly.entity_id
_entity_poly.type
_entity_poly.pdbx_seq_one_letter_code
_entity_poly.pdbx_strand_id
1 'polypeptide(L)'
;MSSIDGILRCMRETSARLLRLLSLLQTRKDWSGAELADRLGITARTVRRDVEKLRDLGYPVDATVGVGGGYQLGAGAEMPPLLLDDEEVLAVALGLQSGATGSVVGIGEASMRALTKLRQVMPSRLRHRLEALQVDVVHREPAKSAVDARVLSAVASVCHNHERLRFDYRTHDGTESRREVEPYRLVRSGLRWYLVAWDVARADWRSFRVDRLTPRIPTGPRFAPRELPPGGAAEFVARGINRAVTRIRARVLLHASIDDMAVLVHEDWGTLEEMPDGQCAVALGGDSVPSIANWLSAFGVDFTVLDPPELREECRRVGERHRLFADRYGNA
;
A
#
# COMPACT_ATOMS: atom_id res chain seq x y z
N MET A 1 18.14 -17.35 54.26
CA MET A 1 18.27 -16.55 53.02
C MET A 1 18.32 -17.41 51.74
N SER A 2 18.60 -18.72 51.80
CA SER A 2 18.81 -19.55 50.57
C SER A 2 17.54 -20.01 49.82
N SER A 3 16.36 -20.03 50.45
CA SER A 3 15.15 -20.62 49.83
C SER A 3 14.39 -19.60 48.93
N ILE A 4 14.43 -18.31 49.27
CA ILE A 4 13.72 -17.25 48.51
C ILE A 4 14.45 -16.95 47.19
N ASP A 5 15.80 -16.96 47.22
CA ASP A 5 16.61 -16.74 45.99
C ASP A 5 16.44 -17.88 44.98
N GLY A 6 16.29 -19.11 45.43
CA GLY A 6 16.00 -20.25 44.57
C GLY A 6 14.62 -20.18 43.92
N ILE A 7 13.61 -19.75 44.65
CA ILE A 7 12.25 -19.55 44.12
C ILE A 7 12.21 -18.42 43.10
N LEU A 8 12.84 -17.30 43.39
CA LEU A 8 12.92 -16.13 42.48
C LEU A 8 13.67 -16.45 41.18
N ARG A 9 14.74 -17.27 41.26
CA ARG A 9 15.49 -17.73 40.08
C ARG A 9 14.64 -18.66 39.22
N CYS A 10 13.95 -19.62 39.83
CA CYS A 10 13.04 -20.54 39.12
C CYS A 10 11.87 -19.79 38.46
N MET A 11 11.32 -18.78 39.11
CA MET A 11 10.27 -17.93 38.52
C MET A 11 10.78 -17.13 37.32
N ARG A 12 11.98 -16.54 37.40
CA ARG A 12 12.58 -15.80 36.25
C ARG A 12 12.88 -16.73 35.08
N GLU A 13 13.42 -17.93 35.34
CA GLU A 13 13.69 -18.93 34.29
C GLU A 13 12.39 -19.38 33.61
N THR A 14 11.31 -19.57 34.37
CA THR A 14 10.00 -19.93 33.85
C THR A 14 9.41 -18.82 33.00
N SER A 15 9.44 -17.56 33.45
CA SER A 15 8.93 -16.43 32.72
C SER A 15 9.68 -16.19 31.42
N ALA A 16 11.01 -16.25 31.44
CA ALA A 16 11.84 -16.13 30.23
C ALA A 16 11.56 -17.27 29.23
N ARG A 17 11.29 -18.50 29.71
CA ARG A 17 10.94 -19.63 28.86
C ARG A 17 9.54 -19.44 28.23
N LEU A 18 8.55 -18.97 28.99
CA LEU A 18 7.22 -18.65 28.44
C LEU A 18 7.26 -17.62 27.34
N LEU A 19 8.05 -16.57 27.50
CA LEU A 19 8.25 -15.56 26.46
C LEU A 19 8.91 -16.15 25.19
N ARG A 20 9.93 -17.02 25.37
CA ARG A 20 10.56 -17.73 24.25
C ARG A 20 9.58 -18.67 23.54
N LEU A 21 8.75 -19.41 24.29
CA LEU A 21 7.71 -20.27 23.72
C LEU A 21 6.71 -19.43 22.91
N LEU A 22 6.25 -18.30 23.46
CA LEU A 22 5.34 -17.39 22.77
C LEU A 22 5.97 -16.85 21.48
N SER A 23 7.23 -16.41 21.54
CA SER A 23 7.96 -15.95 20.34
C SER A 23 8.01 -17.05 19.27
N LEU A 24 8.31 -18.30 19.60
CA LEU A 24 8.29 -19.40 18.65
C LEU A 24 6.90 -19.59 18.03
N LEU A 25 5.85 -19.57 18.84
CA LEU A 25 4.47 -19.73 18.36
C LEU A 25 4.01 -18.57 17.45
N GLN A 26 4.63 -17.40 17.55
CA GLN A 26 4.36 -16.26 16.68
C GLN A 26 5.10 -16.32 15.34
N THR A 27 6.25 -17.02 15.26
CA THR A 27 7.06 -17.08 14.02
C THR A 27 6.52 -18.05 12.97
N ARG A 28 5.80 -19.11 13.38
CA ARG A 28 5.25 -20.12 12.48
C ARG A 28 3.91 -20.63 13.00
N LYS A 29 2.98 -20.89 12.09
CA LYS A 29 1.61 -21.29 12.43
C LYS A 29 1.54 -22.60 13.20
N ASP A 30 2.30 -23.62 12.79
CA ASP A 30 2.22 -24.97 13.35
C ASP A 30 3.58 -25.41 13.89
N TRP A 31 3.60 -25.86 15.13
CA TRP A 31 4.78 -26.41 15.83
C TRP A 31 4.47 -27.76 16.45
N SER A 32 5.27 -28.77 16.18
CA SER A 32 5.17 -30.03 16.94
C SER A 32 5.69 -29.85 18.38
N GLY A 33 5.11 -30.59 19.31
CA GLY A 33 5.58 -30.57 20.69
C GLY A 33 7.05 -31.01 20.87
N ALA A 34 7.56 -31.86 19.97
CA ALA A 34 8.96 -32.29 19.94
C ALA A 34 9.90 -31.17 19.49
N GLU A 35 9.56 -30.42 18.39
CA GLU A 35 10.34 -29.28 17.91
C GLU A 35 10.42 -28.18 18.95
N LEU A 36 9.31 -27.88 19.64
CA LEU A 36 9.30 -26.88 20.72
C LEU A 36 10.16 -27.35 21.91
N ALA A 37 10.10 -28.62 22.27
CA ALA A 37 10.91 -29.17 23.32
C ALA A 37 12.42 -29.06 23.01
N ASP A 38 12.80 -29.41 21.81
CA ASP A 38 14.19 -29.32 21.32
C ASP A 38 14.69 -27.87 21.32
N ARG A 39 13.92 -26.96 20.68
CA ARG A 39 14.26 -25.51 20.58
C ARG A 39 14.39 -24.83 21.94
N LEU A 40 13.58 -25.23 22.91
CA LEU A 40 13.58 -24.66 24.26
C LEU A 40 14.52 -25.37 25.23
N GLY A 41 15.08 -26.51 24.82
CA GLY A 41 15.94 -27.34 25.68
C GLY A 41 15.20 -27.95 26.86
N ILE A 42 13.91 -28.35 26.68
CA ILE A 42 13.04 -28.90 27.74
C ILE A 42 12.31 -30.15 27.28
N THR A 43 11.58 -30.80 28.18
CA THR A 43 10.77 -31.96 27.82
C THR A 43 9.42 -31.56 27.21
N ALA A 44 8.83 -32.44 26.39
CA ALA A 44 7.48 -32.24 25.86
C ALA A 44 6.42 -32.07 26.96
N ARG A 45 6.62 -32.70 28.13
CA ARG A 45 5.78 -32.50 29.32
C ARG A 45 5.85 -31.05 29.83
N THR A 46 7.04 -30.47 29.81
CA THR A 46 7.25 -29.05 30.20
C THR A 46 6.61 -28.13 29.20
N VAL A 47 6.75 -28.39 27.88
CA VAL A 47 6.06 -27.62 26.81
C VAL A 47 4.56 -27.61 27.08
N ARG A 48 3.94 -28.75 27.31
CA ARG A 48 2.49 -28.83 27.60
C ARG A 48 2.09 -27.96 28.78
N ARG A 49 2.87 -28.01 29.88
CA ARG A 49 2.60 -27.19 31.07
C ARG A 49 2.77 -25.70 30.82
N ASP A 50 3.75 -25.34 30.00
CA ASP A 50 3.99 -23.93 29.64
C ASP A 50 2.92 -23.41 28.67
N VAL A 51 2.40 -24.26 27.77
CA VAL A 51 1.23 -23.93 26.94
C VAL A 51 -0.02 -23.68 27.81
N GLU A 52 -0.29 -24.51 28.81
CA GLU A 52 -1.41 -24.26 29.75
C GLU A 52 -1.26 -22.88 30.44
N LYS A 53 -0.05 -22.55 30.90
CA LYS A 53 0.22 -21.24 31.50
C LYS A 53 0.01 -20.08 30.52
N LEU A 54 0.34 -20.22 29.23
CA LEU A 54 0.05 -19.23 28.23
C LEU A 54 -1.46 -19.07 28.04
N ARG A 55 -2.24 -20.16 28.08
CA ARG A 55 -3.69 -20.12 28.05
C ARG A 55 -4.28 -19.41 29.26
N ASP A 56 -3.76 -19.68 30.46
CA ASP A 56 -4.15 -19.00 31.71
C ASP A 56 -3.85 -17.48 31.64
N LEU A 57 -2.82 -17.07 30.88
CA LEU A 57 -2.47 -15.70 30.62
C LEU A 57 -3.30 -15.05 29.48
N GLY A 58 -4.26 -15.78 28.90
CA GLY A 58 -5.16 -15.28 27.86
C GLY A 58 -4.67 -15.48 26.42
N TYR A 59 -3.55 -16.19 26.19
CA TYR A 59 -3.11 -16.50 24.84
C TYR A 59 -3.88 -17.68 24.27
N PRO A 60 -4.53 -17.53 23.09
CA PRO A 60 -5.27 -18.62 22.45
C PRO A 60 -4.31 -19.59 21.78
N VAL A 61 -3.84 -20.60 22.53
CA VAL A 61 -2.98 -21.64 21.98
C VAL A 61 -3.80 -22.90 21.73
N ASP A 62 -4.00 -23.24 20.46
CA ASP A 62 -4.67 -24.46 20.03
C ASP A 62 -3.72 -25.64 20.00
N ALA A 63 -4.26 -26.84 20.27
CA ALA A 63 -3.52 -28.08 20.18
C ALA A 63 -4.18 -29.02 19.16
N THR A 64 -3.41 -29.50 18.18
CA THR A 64 -3.85 -30.58 17.28
C THR A 64 -3.49 -31.93 17.85
N VAL A 65 -4.49 -32.82 17.95
CA VAL A 65 -4.33 -34.19 18.50
C VAL A 65 -4.03 -35.14 17.35
N GLY A 66 -3.04 -36.05 17.54
CA GLY A 66 -2.72 -37.10 16.57
C GLY A 66 -1.22 -37.36 16.44
N VAL A 67 -0.85 -38.34 15.58
CA VAL A 67 0.55 -38.63 15.22
C VAL A 67 1.11 -37.41 14.50
N GLY A 68 2.00 -36.67 15.19
CA GLY A 68 2.48 -35.36 14.69
C GLY A 68 1.71 -34.14 15.24
N GLY A 69 0.84 -34.36 16.26
CA GLY A 69 0.10 -33.28 16.93
C GLY A 69 1.00 -32.16 17.44
N GLY A 70 0.50 -30.92 17.35
CA GLY A 70 1.28 -29.74 17.61
C GLY A 70 0.50 -28.62 18.30
N TYR A 71 1.13 -27.47 18.35
CA TYR A 71 0.60 -26.26 18.93
C TYR A 71 0.62 -25.14 17.90
N GLN A 72 -0.44 -24.35 17.89
CA GLN A 72 -0.53 -23.13 17.08
C GLN A 72 -1.13 -21.99 17.92
N LEU A 73 -0.71 -20.77 17.63
CA LEU A 73 -1.37 -19.60 18.19
C LEU A 73 -2.65 -19.32 17.38
N GLY A 74 -3.80 -19.44 18.05
CA GLY A 74 -5.11 -19.20 17.44
C GLY A 74 -5.43 -17.72 17.31
N ALA A 75 -6.49 -17.39 16.57
CA ALA A 75 -7.08 -16.06 16.54
C ALA A 75 -7.99 -15.90 17.78
N GLY A 76 -7.60 -15.03 18.71
CA GLY A 76 -8.43 -14.67 19.87
C GLY A 76 -9.38 -13.51 19.55
N ALA A 77 -10.29 -13.23 20.51
CA ALA A 77 -11.18 -12.07 20.45
C ALA A 77 -10.42 -10.72 20.53
N GLU A 78 -9.26 -10.74 21.19
CA GLU A 78 -8.35 -9.59 21.30
C GLU A 78 -6.98 -9.98 20.77
N MET A 79 -6.26 -8.98 20.26
CA MET A 79 -4.88 -9.18 19.79
C MET A 79 -3.95 -9.39 20.99
N PRO A 80 -3.26 -10.53 21.11
CA PRO A 80 -2.33 -10.76 22.20
C PRO A 80 -1.11 -9.83 22.08
N PRO A 81 -0.35 -9.60 23.20
CA PRO A 81 0.90 -8.85 23.13
C PRO A 81 1.86 -9.47 22.10
N LEU A 82 2.41 -8.65 21.22
CA LEU A 82 3.41 -9.05 20.24
C LEU A 82 4.81 -8.87 20.83
N LEU A 83 5.65 -9.87 20.65
CA LEU A 83 7.08 -9.77 20.91
C LEU A 83 7.74 -9.38 19.59
N LEU A 84 8.21 -8.15 19.52
CA LEU A 84 8.89 -7.59 18.35
C LEU A 84 10.39 -7.46 18.68
N ASP A 85 11.24 -7.76 17.71
CA ASP A 85 12.66 -7.44 17.79
C ASP A 85 12.92 -5.97 17.45
N ASP A 86 14.17 -5.54 17.54
CA ASP A 86 14.56 -4.14 17.35
C ASP A 86 14.24 -3.60 15.95
N GLU A 87 14.42 -4.43 14.91
CA GLU A 87 14.18 -4.07 13.52
C GLU A 87 12.69 -4.03 13.21
N GLU A 88 11.94 -4.98 13.75
CA GLU A 88 10.49 -5.03 13.63
C GLU A 88 9.82 -3.83 14.31
N VAL A 89 10.29 -3.44 15.52
CA VAL A 89 9.81 -2.25 16.22
C VAL A 89 10.03 -0.99 15.39
N LEU A 90 11.22 -0.81 14.77
CA LEU A 90 11.50 0.34 13.92
C LEU A 90 10.66 0.32 12.64
N ALA A 91 10.51 -0.84 12.01
CA ALA A 91 9.67 -0.99 10.81
C ALA A 91 8.20 -0.64 11.08
N VAL A 92 7.64 -1.11 12.21
CA VAL A 92 6.27 -0.77 12.64
C VAL A 92 6.15 0.72 12.92
N ALA A 93 7.12 1.33 13.64
CA ALA A 93 7.10 2.76 13.94
C ALA A 93 7.12 3.63 12.67
N LEU A 94 7.99 3.32 11.71
CA LEU A 94 8.06 4.01 10.42
C LEU A 94 6.78 3.81 9.59
N GLY A 95 6.21 2.59 9.61
CA GLY A 95 4.93 2.30 8.97
C GLY A 95 3.78 3.13 9.55
N LEU A 96 3.73 3.28 10.89
CA LEU A 96 2.73 4.12 11.56
C LEU A 96 2.92 5.61 11.25
N GLN A 97 4.16 6.12 11.19
CA GLN A 97 4.44 7.50 10.76
C GLN A 97 3.95 7.74 9.32
N SER A 98 4.28 6.82 8.40
CA SER A 98 3.83 6.90 7.00
C SER A 98 2.31 6.80 6.87
N GLY A 99 1.66 5.98 7.71
CA GLY A 99 0.21 5.85 7.77
C GLY A 99 -0.49 7.13 8.24
N ALA A 100 0.14 7.91 9.12
CA ALA A 100 -0.40 9.17 9.62
C ALA A 100 -0.52 10.25 8.52
N THR A 101 0.32 10.18 7.49
CA THR A 101 0.38 11.15 6.37
C THR A 101 -0.03 10.56 5.02
N GLY A 102 -0.51 9.32 5.04
CA GLY A 102 -0.81 8.54 3.83
C GLY A 102 -2.10 8.92 3.11
N SER A 103 -2.41 8.19 2.04
CA SER A 103 -3.59 8.40 1.17
C SER A 103 -4.91 7.87 1.75
N VAL A 104 -4.94 7.43 3.03
CA VAL A 104 -6.12 6.89 3.69
C VAL A 104 -6.54 7.81 4.84
N VAL A 105 -7.68 8.46 4.70
CA VAL A 105 -8.27 9.31 5.75
C VAL A 105 -8.87 8.44 6.86
N GLY A 106 -8.70 8.87 8.11
CA GLY A 106 -9.25 8.19 9.29
C GLY A 106 -8.30 7.17 9.95
N ILE A 107 -7.17 6.83 9.33
CA ILE A 107 -6.12 6.00 9.95
C ILE A 107 -5.11 6.86 10.73
N GLY A 108 -4.91 8.13 10.35
CA GLY A 108 -3.85 8.98 10.90
C GLY A 108 -3.86 9.09 12.43
N GLU A 109 -5.00 9.38 13.02
CA GLU A 109 -5.12 9.46 14.47
C GLU A 109 -4.85 8.12 15.18
N ALA A 110 -5.34 7.00 14.60
CA ALA A 110 -5.08 5.68 15.15
C ALA A 110 -3.59 5.33 15.06
N SER A 111 -2.94 5.65 13.94
CA SER A 111 -1.50 5.50 13.75
C SER A 111 -0.71 6.29 14.78
N MET A 112 -1.08 7.55 15.02
CA MET A 112 -0.40 8.39 16.02
C MET A 112 -0.60 7.86 17.44
N ARG A 113 -1.81 7.43 17.80
CA ARG A 113 -2.05 6.79 19.11
C ARG A 113 -1.24 5.51 19.29
N ALA A 114 -1.16 4.67 18.26
CA ALA A 114 -0.36 3.44 18.29
C ALA A 114 1.14 3.76 18.40
N LEU A 115 1.64 4.73 17.64
CA LEU A 115 3.02 5.18 17.70
C LEU A 115 3.39 5.74 19.10
N THR A 116 2.49 6.50 19.71
CA THR A 116 2.69 7.02 21.08
C THR A 116 2.84 5.87 22.07
N LYS A 117 1.96 4.87 22.04
CA LYS A 117 2.05 3.67 22.88
C LYS A 117 3.36 2.92 22.66
N LEU A 118 3.75 2.73 21.39
CA LEU A 118 4.99 2.05 21.04
C LEU A 118 6.22 2.78 21.59
N ARG A 119 6.28 4.10 21.43
CA ARG A 119 7.36 4.94 21.98
C ARG A 119 7.48 4.86 23.51
N GLN A 120 6.37 4.71 24.24
CA GLN A 120 6.39 4.59 25.70
C GLN A 120 7.10 3.33 26.18
N VAL A 121 6.95 2.20 25.48
CA VAL A 121 7.54 0.90 25.84
C VAL A 121 8.90 0.64 25.15
N MET A 122 9.26 1.49 24.19
CA MET A 122 10.49 1.35 23.40
C MET A 122 11.75 1.67 24.24
N PRO A 123 12.81 0.84 24.21
CA PRO A 123 14.10 1.14 24.81
C PRO A 123 14.69 2.47 24.29
N SER A 124 15.44 3.18 25.14
CA SER A 124 16.02 4.50 24.81
C SER A 124 16.86 4.48 23.53
N ARG A 125 17.68 3.43 23.33
CA ARG A 125 18.50 3.25 22.12
C ARG A 125 17.68 3.21 20.82
N LEU A 126 16.49 2.59 20.84
CA LEU A 126 15.60 2.54 19.70
C LEU A 126 14.85 3.86 19.49
N ARG A 127 14.49 4.55 20.56
CA ARG A 127 13.93 5.91 20.47
C ARG A 127 14.87 6.87 19.77
N HIS A 128 16.17 6.87 20.14
CA HIS A 128 17.16 7.70 19.46
C HIS A 128 17.34 7.33 17.98
N ARG A 129 17.32 6.03 17.64
CA ARG A 129 17.36 5.60 16.23
C ARG A 129 16.12 6.06 15.45
N LEU A 130 14.94 5.98 16.04
CA LEU A 130 13.70 6.47 15.43
C LEU A 130 13.71 8.00 15.28
N GLU A 131 14.23 8.74 16.28
CA GLU A 131 14.40 10.19 16.22
C GLU A 131 15.40 10.62 15.14
N ALA A 132 16.49 9.88 14.98
CA ALA A 132 17.46 10.13 13.90
C ALA A 132 16.87 9.88 12.49
N LEU A 133 15.81 9.08 12.40
CA LEU A 133 15.04 8.82 11.17
C LEU A 133 13.84 9.78 11.02
N GLN A 134 13.79 10.88 11.81
CA GLN A 134 12.76 11.89 11.64
C GLN A 134 12.83 12.49 10.24
N VAL A 135 11.85 12.13 9.43
CA VAL A 135 11.58 12.78 8.15
C VAL A 135 10.60 13.90 8.46
N ASP A 136 11.01 15.13 8.22
CA ASP A 136 10.09 16.28 8.27
C ASP A 136 9.03 16.06 7.19
N VAL A 137 7.82 15.74 7.64
CA VAL A 137 6.71 15.54 6.72
C VAL A 137 6.13 16.90 6.38
N VAL A 138 6.36 17.33 5.15
CA VAL A 138 5.63 18.46 4.61
C VAL A 138 4.15 18.09 4.60
N HIS A 139 3.37 18.66 5.51
CA HIS A 139 1.92 18.50 5.56
C HIS A 139 1.33 19.15 4.30
N ARG A 140 1.18 18.35 3.25
CA ARG A 140 0.28 18.69 2.15
C ARG A 140 -1.14 18.37 2.61
N GLU A 141 -2.09 19.24 2.27
CA GLU A 141 -3.51 18.90 2.40
C GLU A 141 -3.75 17.49 1.84
N PRO A 142 -4.68 16.71 2.45
CA PRO A 142 -4.99 15.38 1.97
C PRO A 142 -5.18 15.42 0.46
N ALA A 143 -4.42 14.64 -0.27
CA ALA A 143 -4.51 14.62 -1.73
C ALA A 143 -5.99 14.44 -2.11
N LYS A 144 -6.47 15.16 -3.14
CA LYS A 144 -7.85 15.03 -3.67
C LYS A 144 -8.24 13.57 -3.98
N SER A 145 -7.29 12.64 -3.89
CA SER A 145 -7.42 11.20 -4.09
C SER A 145 -7.36 10.38 -2.79
N ALA A 146 -7.46 11.02 -1.61
CA ALA A 146 -7.47 10.30 -0.34
C ALA A 146 -8.78 9.51 -0.18
N VAL A 147 -8.67 8.29 0.34
CA VAL A 147 -9.79 7.36 0.52
C VAL A 147 -10.11 7.23 2.01
N ASP A 148 -11.39 7.27 2.37
CA ASP A 148 -11.83 6.99 3.76
C ASP A 148 -11.53 5.53 4.11
N ALA A 149 -10.91 5.30 5.27
CA ALA A 149 -10.56 3.97 5.77
C ALA A 149 -11.80 3.05 5.87
N ARG A 150 -12.98 3.60 6.19
CA ARG A 150 -14.23 2.86 6.27
C ARG A 150 -14.68 2.36 4.91
N VAL A 151 -14.54 3.18 3.87
CA VAL A 151 -14.85 2.79 2.49
C VAL A 151 -13.89 1.69 2.04
N LEU A 152 -12.60 1.85 2.32
CA LEU A 152 -11.59 0.86 1.96
C LEU A 152 -11.84 -0.49 2.65
N SER A 153 -12.16 -0.47 3.96
CA SER A 153 -12.48 -1.65 4.75
C SER A 153 -13.76 -2.33 4.26
N ALA A 154 -14.82 -1.56 3.97
CA ALA A 154 -16.06 -2.08 3.43
C ALA A 154 -15.85 -2.79 2.08
N VAL A 155 -15.10 -2.16 1.16
CA VAL A 155 -14.78 -2.75 -0.15
C VAL A 155 -13.91 -4.00 0.03
N ALA A 156 -12.93 -4.00 0.94
CA ALA A 156 -12.10 -5.17 1.24
C ALA A 156 -12.95 -6.35 1.75
N SER A 157 -13.89 -6.10 2.65
CA SER A 157 -14.79 -7.11 3.19
C SER A 157 -15.67 -7.73 2.11
N VAL A 158 -16.21 -6.93 1.20
CA VAL A 158 -17.07 -7.40 0.09
C VAL A 158 -16.25 -8.24 -0.90
N CYS A 159 -14.99 -7.85 -1.18
CA CYS A 159 -14.07 -8.67 -1.97
C CYS A 159 -13.80 -10.04 -1.31
N HIS A 160 -13.55 -10.04 -0.01
CA HIS A 160 -13.27 -11.27 0.75
C HIS A 160 -14.46 -12.21 0.77
N ASN A 161 -15.67 -11.67 0.97
CA ASN A 161 -16.90 -12.44 1.06
C ASN A 161 -17.48 -12.85 -0.29
N HIS A 162 -16.91 -12.39 -1.40
CA HIS A 162 -17.43 -12.56 -2.77
C HIS A 162 -18.87 -12.09 -2.91
N GLU A 163 -19.19 -10.93 -2.35
CA GLU A 163 -20.52 -10.31 -2.44
C GLU A 163 -20.53 -9.25 -3.54
N ARG A 164 -21.64 -9.14 -4.28
CA ARG A 164 -21.78 -8.07 -5.27
C ARG A 164 -21.80 -6.71 -4.60
N LEU A 165 -21.09 -5.75 -5.19
CA LEU A 165 -21.02 -4.38 -4.72
C LEU A 165 -21.78 -3.46 -5.67
N ARG A 166 -22.70 -2.67 -5.11
CA ARG A 166 -23.36 -1.56 -5.81
C ARG A 166 -22.80 -0.25 -5.30
N PHE A 167 -22.52 0.68 -6.21
CA PHE A 167 -21.97 1.98 -5.85
C PHE A 167 -22.34 3.05 -6.87
N ASP A 168 -22.30 4.30 -6.43
CA ASP A 168 -22.29 5.46 -7.29
C ASP A 168 -20.85 5.78 -7.66
N TYR A 169 -20.56 6.00 -8.92
CA TYR A 169 -19.24 6.25 -9.45
C TYR A 169 -19.18 7.55 -10.24
N ARG A 170 -18.28 8.44 -9.85
CA ARG A 170 -18.02 9.69 -10.55
C ARG A 170 -16.78 9.56 -11.42
N THR A 171 -16.94 9.66 -12.73
CA THR A 171 -15.84 9.60 -13.69
C THR A 171 -14.98 10.87 -13.65
N HIS A 172 -13.89 10.90 -14.42
CA HIS A 172 -12.98 12.05 -14.45
C HIS A 172 -13.64 13.34 -14.97
N ASP A 173 -14.56 13.20 -15.91
CA ASP A 173 -15.34 14.28 -16.52
C ASP A 173 -16.54 14.75 -15.68
N GLY A 174 -16.69 14.19 -14.46
CA GLY A 174 -17.77 14.54 -13.54
C GLY A 174 -19.07 13.75 -13.77
N THR A 175 -19.14 12.90 -14.79
CA THR A 175 -20.33 12.09 -15.07
C THR A 175 -20.55 11.08 -13.94
N GLU A 176 -21.76 11.08 -13.38
CA GLU A 176 -22.17 10.11 -12.37
C GLU A 176 -22.86 8.90 -12.99
N SER A 177 -22.57 7.73 -12.49
CA SER A 177 -23.18 6.47 -12.94
C SER A 177 -23.30 5.48 -11.81
N ARG A 178 -24.40 4.72 -11.83
CA ARG A 178 -24.57 3.57 -10.92
C ARG A 178 -23.90 2.35 -11.52
N ARG A 179 -23.22 1.60 -10.65
CA ARG A 179 -22.52 0.38 -11.03
C ARG A 179 -22.90 -0.77 -10.11
N GLU A 180 -23.00 -1.94 -10.69
CA GLU A 180 -23.07 -3.22 -9.98
C GLU A 180 -21.95 -4.09 -10.48
N VAL A 181 -21.10 -4.56 -9.55
CA VAL A 181 -19.88 -5.31 -9.88
C VAL A 181 -19.70 -6.53 -8.97
N GLU A 182 -18.94 -7.49 -9.45
CA GLU A 182 -18.37 -8.58 -8.67
C GLU A 182 -16.93 -8.16 -8.29
N PRO A 183 -16.68 -7.72 -7.04
CA PRO A 183 -15.39 -7.19 -6.63
C PRO A 183 -14.39 -8.31 -6.30
N TYR A 184 -13.11 -8.14 -6.69
CA TYR A 184 -12.10 -9.19 -6.49
C TYR A 184 -10.90 -8.74 -5.68
N ARG A 185 -10.27 -7.62 -6.04
CA ARG A 185 -9.01 -7.17 -5.40
C ARG A 185 -8.94 -5.66 -5.31
N LEU A 186 -8.37 -5.20 -4.21
CA LEU A 186 -7.87 -3.83 -4.07
C LEU A 186 -6.40 -3.79 -4.47
N VAL A 187 -6.04 -2.83 -5.30
CA VAL A 187 -4.68 -2.59 -5.77
C VAL A 187 -4.28 -1.16 -5.43
N ARG A 188 -3.11 -0.98 -4.82
CA ARG A 188 -2.53 0.33 -4.56
C ARG A 188 -1.48 0.65 -5.64
N SER A 189 -1.59 1.81 -6.26
CA SER A 189 -0.59 2.36 -7.18
C SER A 189 -0.28 3.80 -6.76
N GLY A 190 0.92 4.01 -6.24
CA GLY A 190 1.31 5.27 -5.60
C GLY A 190 0.38 5.63 -4.43
N LEU A 191 -0.23 6.81 -4.50
CA LEU A 191 -1.20 7.29 -3.51
C LEU A 191 -2.66 6.93 -3.84
N ARG A 192 -2.92 6.18 -4.92
CA ARG A 192 -4.27 5.86 -5.39
C ARG A 192 -4.62 4.42 -5.13
N TRP A 193 -5.89 4.17 -4.81
CA TRP A 193 -6.46 2.85 -4.62
C TRP A 193 -7.42 2.52 -5.76
N TYR A 194 -7.33 1.30 -6.25
CA TYR A 194 -8.14 0.76 -7.34
C TYR A 194 -8.85 -0.51 -6.91
N LEU A 195 -10.11 -0.63 -7.24
CA LEU A 195 -10.88 -1.87 -7.14
C LEU A 195 -10.88 -2.55 -8.50
N VAL A 196 -10.36 -3.77 -8.58
CA VAL A 196 -10.51 -4.65 -9.76
C VAL A 196 -11.78 -5.48 -9.57
N ALA A 197 -12.69 -5.37 -10.52
CA ALA A 197 -14.00 -5.99 -10.47
C ALA A 197 -14.51 -6.37 -11.86
N TRP A 198 -15.40 -7.35 -11.91
CA TRP A 198 -16.20 -7.68 -13.08
C TRP A 198 -17.45 -6.79 -13.11
N ASP A 199 -17.58 -5.93 -14.11
CA ASP A 199 -18.76 -5.08 -14.31
C ASP A 199 -19.89 -5.93 -14.89
N VAL A 200 -20.93 -6.17 -14.10
CA VAL A 200 -22.04 -7.07 -14.46
C VAL A 200 -22.79 -6.58 -15.71
N ALA A 201 -23.00 -5.26 -15.81
CA ALA A 201 -23.75 -4.67 -16.94
C ALA A 201 -22.95 -4.69 -18.26
N ARG A 202 -21.62 -4.70 -18.17
CA ARG A 202 -20.73 -4.66 -19.34
C ARG A 202 -20.13 -6.02 -19.69
N ALA A 203 -20.30 -7.00 -18.80
CA ALA A 203 -19.73 -8.35 -18.92
C ALA A 203 -18.20 -8.29 -19.20
N ASP A 204 -17.47 -7.44 -18.46
CA ASP A 204 -16.05 -7.20 -18.66
C ASP A 204 -15.32 -6.80 -17.38
N TRP A 205 -14.02 -7.09 -17.31
CA TRP A 205 -13.14 -6.66 -16.22
C TRP A 205 -12.89 -5.16 -16.28
N ARG A 206 -12.99 -4.51 -15.11
CA ARG A 206 -12.75 -3.08 -14.97
C ARG A 206 -12.01 -2.76 -13.69
N SER A 207 -11.24 -1.67 -13.74
CA SER A 207 -10.67 -1.04 -12.55
C SER A 207 -11.39 0.25 -12.24
N PHE A 208 -11.73 0.45 -10.96
CA PHE A 208 -12.42 1.64 -10.46
C PHE A 208 -11.56 2.31 -9.40
N ARG A 209 -11.37 3.62 -9.49
CA ARG A 209 -10.70 4.38 -8.43
C ARG A 209 -11.59 4.44 -7.20
N VAL A 210 -11.05 4.03 -6.04
CA VAL A 210 -11.83 3.93 -4.79
C VAL A 210 -12.20 5.32 -4.25
N ASP A 211 -11.38 6.35 -4.48
CA ASP A 211 -11.67 7.75 -4.11
C ASP A 211 -12.85 8.38 -4.89
N ARG A 212 -13.34 7.70 -5.93
CA ARG A 212 -14.47 8.12 -6.75
C ARG A 212 -15.71 7.24 -6.58
N LEU A 213 -15.66 6.31 -5.64
CA LEU A 213 -16.65 5.28 -5.40
C LEU A 213 -17.37 5.56 -4.10
N THR A 214 -18.71 5.62 -4.14
CA THR A 214 -19.55 5.69 -2.95
C THR A 214 -20.33 4.39 -2.83
N PRO A 215 -19.95 3.48 -1.89
CA PRO A 215 -20.61 2.19 -1.75
C PRO A 215 -22.05 2.34 -1.27
N ARG A 216 -22.92 1.49 -1.80
CA ARG A 216 -24.33 1.40 -1.37
C ARG A 216 -24.52 0.16 -0.50
N ILE A 217 -25.11 0.34 0.67
CA ILE A 217 -25.44 -0.72 1.62
C ILE A 217 -26.97 -0.92 1.60
N PRO A 218 -27.47 -2.15 1.70
CA PRO A 218 -26.75 -3.41 1.84
C PRO A 218 -26.07 -3.87 0.55
N THR A 219 -25.06 -4.75 0.69
CA THR A 219 -24.37 -5.43 -0.40
C THR A 219 -25.30 -6.36 -1.17
N GLY A 220 -24.92 -6.78 -2.36
CA GLY A 220 -25.69 -7.73 -3.18
C GLY A 220 -25.43 -9.20 -2.80
N PRO A 221 -26.02 -10.14 -3.55
CA PRO A 221 -25.81 -11.58 -3.32
C PRO A 221 -24.36 -11.99 -3.56
N ARG A 222 -24.01 -13.15 -3.01
CA ARG A 222 -22.69 -13.78 -3.29
C ARG A 222 -22.63 -14.26 -4.74
N PHE A 223 -21.41 -14.20 -5.29
CA PHE A 223 -21.12 -14.66 -6.65
C PHE A 223 -20.05 -15.77 -6.66
N ALA A 224 -20.07 -16.60 -7.68
CA ALA A 224 -19.01 -17.59 -7.91
C ALA A 224 -17.75 -16.88 -8.46
N PRO A 225 -16.56 -17.10 -7.86
CA PRO A 225 -15.33 -16.47 -8.31
C PRO A 225 -14.99 -16.83 -9.76
N ARG A 226 -14.53 -15.85 -10.54
CA ARG A 226 -13.98 -15.99 -11.88
C ARG A 226 -12.45 -15.98 -11.83
N GLU A 227 -11.81 -16.49 -12.84
CA GLU A 227 -10.38 -16.27 -13.03
C GLU A 227 -10.08 -14.78 -13.23
N LEU A 228 -9.02 -14.30 -12.58
CA LEU A 228 -8.56 -12.93 -12.74
C LEU A 228 -8.03 -12.71 -14.18
N PRO A 229 -7.99 -11.46 -14.64
CA PRO A 229 -7.37 -11.14 -15.93
C PRO A 229 -5.93 -11.64 -16.01
N PRO A 230 -5.42 -11.96 -17.22
CA PRO A 230 -4.04 -12.36 -17.41
C PRO A 230 -3.05 -11.39 -16.78
N GLY A 231 -2.08 -11.93 -16.02
CA GLY A 231 -1.13 -11.15 -15.22
C GLY A 231 -1.64 -10.72 -13.84
N GLY A 232 -2.91 -11.04 -13.53
CA GLY A 232 -3.51 -10.73 -12.22
C GLY A 232 -3.96 -9.28 -12.08
N ALA A 233 -4.44 -8.94 -10.86
CA ALA A 233 -5.07 -7.65 -10.60
C ALA A 233 -4.09 -6.46 -10.68
N ALA A 234 -2.85 -6.64 -10.22
CA ALA A 234 -1.86 -5.55 -10.22
C ALA A 234 -1.47 -5.14 -11.65
N GLU A 235 -1.14 -6.12 -12.49
CA GLU A 235 -0.79 -5.87 -13.89
C GLU A 235 -2.00 -5.32 -14.69
N PHE A 236 -3.21 -5.82 -14.41
CA PHE A 236 -4.42 -5.30 -15.02
C PHE A 236 -4.62 -3.80 -14.71
N VAL A 237 -4.39 -3.38 -13.46
CA VAL A 237 -4.46 -1.96 -13.07
C VAL A 237 -3.34 -1.16 -13.73
N ALA A 238 -2.10 -1.66 -13.73
CA ALA A 238 -0.97 -0.98 -14.37
C ALA A 238 -1.23 -0.76 -15.86
N ARG A 239 -1.68 -1.79 -16.59
CA ARG A 239 -2.09 -1.66 -18.01
C ARG A 239 -3.25 -0.69 -18.19
N GLY A 240 -4.21 -0.68 -17.27
CA GLY A 240 -5.35 0.25 -17.28
C GLY A 240 -4.92 1.70 -17.06
N ILE A 241 -3.99 1.95 -16.15
CA ILE A 241 -3.39 3.26 -15.92
C ILE A 241 -2.62 3.70 -17.18
N ASN A 242 -1.76 2.84 -17.71
CA ASN A 242 -1.00 3.13 -18.93
C ASN A 242 -1.92 3.41 -20.12
N ARG A 243 -3.02 2.66 -20.28
CA ARG A 243 -4.04 2.95 -21.31
C ARG A 243 -4.79 4.26 -21.06
N ALA A 244 -5.08 4.62 -19.82
CA ALA A 244 -5.73 5.88 -19.48
C ALA A 244 -4.78 7.06 -19.68
N VAL A 245 -3.50 6.89 -19.35
CA VAL A 245 -2.42 7.83 -19.66
C VAL A 245 -2.20 7.92 -21.19
N THR A 246 -2.55 6.87 -21.94
CA THR A 246 -2.41 6.81 -23.42
C THR A 246 -3.68 7.27 -24.16
N ARG A 247 -4.59 7.96 -23.50
CA ARG A 247 -5.82 8.46 -24.16
C ARG A 247 -5.51 9.43 -25.29
N ILE A 248 -4.44 10.20 -25.11
CA ILE A 248 -3.84 11.05 -26.13
C ILE A 248 -2.41 10.58 -26.31
N ARG A 249 -2.10 10.10 -27.48
CA ARG A 249 -0.72 9.79 -27.86
C ARG A 249 -0.12 11.01 -28.52
N ALA A 250 1.09 11.33 -28.12
CA ALA A 250 1.86 12.38 -28.75
C ALA A 250 3.23 11.84 -29.16
N ARG A 251 3.74 12.34 -30.28
CA ARG A 251 5.11 12.13 -30.72
C ARG A 251 5.78 13.49 -30.80
N VAL A 252 6.88 13.63 -30.10
CA VAL A 252 7.59 14.89 -29.94
C VAL A 252 9.07 14.65 -30.20
N LEU A 253 9.68 15.47 -31.04
CA LEU A 253 11.11 15.49 -31.25
C LEU A 253 11.72 16.38 -30.16
N LEU A 254 12.64 15.85 -29.38
CA LEU A 254 13.41 16.56 -28.38
C LEU A 254 14.77 16.91 -28.98
N HIS A 255 15.17 18.18 -28.90
CA HIS A 255 16.46 18.66 -29.41
C HIS A 255 17.56 18.41 -28.39
N ALA A 256 17.69 17.17 -27.94
CA ALA A 256 18.65 16.66 -26.98
C ALA A 256 18.97 15.20 -27.27
N SER A 257 20.09 14.71 -26.75
CA SER A 257 20.51 13.32 -26.92
C SER A 257 19.59 12.35 -26.16
N ILE A 258 19.55 11.10 -26.59
CA ILE A 258 18.79 10.06 -25.91
C ILE A 258 19.32 9.82 -24.48
N ASP A 259 20.65 9.92 -24.27
CA ASP A 259 21.27 9.71 -22.97
C ASP A 259 20.86 10.81 -21.97
N ASP A 260 20.81 12.06 -22.39
CA ASP A 260 20.35 13.18 -21.54
C ASP A 260 18.87 13.02 -21.16
N MET A 261 18.07 12.55 -22.09
CA MET A 261 16.62 12.42 -21.89
C MET A 261 16.22 11.15 -21.17
N ALA A 262 17.01 10.08 -21.21
CA ALA A 262 16.75 8.83 -20.48
C ALA A 262 16.70 9.02 -18.97
N VAL A 263 17.38 10.03 -18.44
CA VAL A 263 17.34 10.39 -17.01
C VAL A 263 16.02 11.08 -16.63
N LEU A 264 15.38 11.80 -17.57
CA LEU A 264 14.19 12.62 -17.35
C LEU A 264 12.90 11.92 -17.74
N VAL A 265 12.96 11.04 -18.74
CA VAL A 265 11.80 10.29 -19.26
C VAL A 265 11.81 8.88 -18.69
N HIS A 266 10.97 8.64 -17.69
CA HIS A 266 10.78 7.30 -17.14
C HIS A 266 10.03 6.41 -18.15
N GLU A 267 10.38 5.12 -18.22
CA GLU A 267 9.80 4.13 -19.14
C GLU A 267 8.26 4.05 -19.04
N ASP A 268 7.70 4.34 -17.87
CA ASP A 268 6.24 4.37 -17.65
C ASP A 268 5.53 5.55 -18.33
N TRP A 269 6.26 6.60 -18.75
CA TRP A 269 5.71 7.85 -19.26
C TRP A 269 5.85 8.00 -20.77
N GLY A 270 6.86 7.36 -21.34
CA GLY A 270 7.10 7.40 -22.77
C GLY A 270 8.25 6.52 -23.21
N THR A 271 8.31 6.28 -24.51
CA THR A 271 9.39 5.54 -25.15
C THR A 271 10.25 6.50 -25.95
N LEU A 272 11.56 6.49 -25.69
CA LEU A 272 12.55 7.26 -26.44
C LEU A 272 13.01 6.46 -27.66
N GLU A 273 13.17 7.15 -28.78
CA GLU A 273 13.69 6.62 -30.05
C GLU A 273 14.81 7.53 -30.51
N GLU A 274 15.99 6.97 -30.77
CA GLU A 274 17.11 7.72 -31.28
C GLU A 274 16.87 8.17 -32.72
N MET A 275 17.21 9.43 -33.02
CA MET A 275 17.07 10.01 -34.36
C MET A 275 18.44 10.22 -35.02
N PRO A 276 18.53 10.21 -36.37
CA PRO A 276 19.83 10.24 -37.08
C PRO A 276 20.73 11.45 -36.76
N ASP A 277 20.16 12.56 -36.30
CA ASP A 277 20.90 13.82 -36.05
C ASP A 277 21.35 13.98 -34.59
N GLY A 278 21.42 12.86 -33.81
CA GLY A 278 21.80 12.91 -32.39
C GLY A 278 20.73 13.48 -31.49
N GLN A 279 19.53 13.68 -32.02
CA GLN A 279 18.32 14.05 -31.27
C GLN A 279 17.55 12.80 -30.89
N CYS A 280 16.50 12.93 -30.07
CA CYS A 280 15.62 11.79 -29.80
C CYS A 280 14.15 12.17 -29.97
N ALA A 281 13.34 11.23 -30.43
CA ALA A 281 11.90 11.35 -30.42
C ALA A 281 11.33 10.64 -29.19
N VAL A 282 10.33 11.26 -28.54
CA VAL A 282 9.58 10.63 -27.48
C VAL A 282 8.16 10.34 -27.93
N ALA A 283 7.76 9.08 -27.83
CA ALA A 283 6.36 8.67 -27.93
C ALA A 283 5.78 8.63 -26.52
N LEU A 284 4.89 9.51 -26.19
CA LEU A 284 4.31 9.65 -24.85
C LEU A 284 2.79 9.68 -24.88
N GLY A 285 2.20 9.38 -23.74
CA GLY A 285 0.76 9.43 -23.54
C GLY A 285 0.39 10.33 -22.38
N GLY A 286 -0.81 10.90 -22.44
CA GLY A 286 -1.34 11.75 -21.37
C GLY A 286 -2.84 11.69 -21.21
N ASP A 287 -3.32 12.13 -20.05
CA ASP A 287 -4.76 12.23 -19.75
C ASP A 287 -5.45 13.31 -20.56
N SER A 288 -4.71 14.36 -20.94
CA SER A 288 -5.19 15.51 -21.69
C SER A 288 -4.05 16.23 -22.41
N VAL A 289 -4.37 16.94 -23.47
CA VAL A 289 -3.41 17.77 -24.21
C VAL A 289 -2.73 18.81 -23.29
N PRO A 290 -3.45 19.53 -22.40
CA PRO A 290 -2.81 20.45 -21.47
C PRO A 290 -1.83 19.79 -20.49
N SER A 291 -2.09 18.55 -20.05
CA SER A 291 -1.16 17.86 -19.14
C SER A 291 0.13 17.49 -19.85
N ILE A 292 0.06 17.05 -21.09
CA ILE A 292 1.23 16.77 -21.93
C ILE A 292 2.05 18.04 -22.18
N ALA A 293 1.40 19.14 -22.56
CA ALA A 293 2.07 20.42 -22.83
C ALA A 293 2.82 20.95 -21.59
N ASN A 294 2.20 20.90 -20.42
CA ASN A 294 2.84 21.31 -19.16
C ASN A 294 4.03 20.41 -18.80
N TRP A 295 3.92 19.11 -19.03
CA TRP A 295 4.99 18.16 -18.76
C TRP A 295 6.20 18.39 -19.69
N LEU A 296 5.97 18.60 -21.00
CA LEU A 296 7.01 18.93 -21.96
C LEU A 296 7.76 20.21 -21.58
N SER A 297 7.04 21.23 -21.08
CA SER A 297 7.63 22.49 -20.64
C SER A 297 8.59 22.33 -19.43
N ALA A 298 8.48 21.23 -18.69
CA ALA A 298 9.33 20.96 -17.52
C ALA A 298 10.68 20.32 -17.86
N PHE A 299 10.89 19.86 -19.10
CA PHE A 299 12.16 19.22 -19.49
C PHE A 299 13.32 20.20 -19.64
N GLY A 300 13.05 21.47 -19.87
CA GLY A 300 14.10 22.48 -20.05
C GLY A 300 14.92 22.33 -21.34
N VAL A 301 14.39 21.57 -22.32
CA VAL A 301 14.98 21.40 -23.65
C VAL A 301 14.00 21.87 -24.73
N ASP A 302 14.53 22.34 -25.85
CA ASP A 302 13.72 22.66 -27.00
C ASP A 302 13.09 21.41 -27.61
N PHE A 303 11.87 21.55 -28.11
CA PHE A 303 11.15 20.41 -28.67
C PHE A 303 10.28 20.82 -29.87
N THR A 304 9.98 19.86 -30.73
CA THR A 304 9.06 20.00 -31.84
C THR A 304 7.95 18.97 -31.73
N VAL A 305 6.70 19.40 -31.64
CA VAL A 305 5.53 18.51 -31.64
C VAL A 305 5.32 17.97 -33.05
N LEU A 306 5.45 16.63 -33.18
CA LEU A 306 5.20 15.93 -34.44
C LEU A 306 3.70 15.62 -34.60
N ASP A 307 3.10 15.07 -33.52
CA ASP A 307 1.70 14.65 -33.46
C ASP A 307 1.21 14.64 -32.01
N PRO A 308 -0.03 14.98 -31.68
CA PRO A 308 -1.08 15.54 -32.56
C PRO A 308 -0.99 17.07 -32.70
N PRO A 309 -1.62 17.66 -33.74
CA PRO A 309 -1.56 19.10 -33.98
C PRO A 309 -2.17 19.94 -32.83
N GLU A 310 -3.16 19.43 -32.13
CA GLU A 310 -3.79 20.10 -30.98
C GLU A 310 -2.78 20.31 -29.82
N LEU A 311 -1.79 19.44 -29.69
CA LEU A 311 -0.73 19.60 -28.70
C LEU A 311 0.17 20.80 -29.05
N ARG A 312 0.45 21.04 -30.32
CA ARG A 312 1.23 22.19 -30.78
C ARG A 312 0.56 23.49 -30.39
N GLU A 313 -0.76 23.56 -30.61
CA GLU A 313 -1.56 24.73 -30.24
C GLU A 313 -1.57 24.97 -28.73
N GLU A 314 -1.69 23.91 -27.94
CA GLU A 314 -1.67 24.02 -26.49
C GLU A 314 -0.29 24.44 -25.97
N CYS A 315 0.80 23.89 -26.51
CA CYS A 315 2.16 24.30 -26.15
C CYS A 315 2.37 25.81 -26.43
N ARG A 316 1.87 26.31 -27.56
CA ARG A 316 1.90 27.73 -27.87
C ARG A 316 1.15 28.56 -26.84
N ARG A 317 -0.05 28.13 -26.44
CA ARG A 317 -0.88 28.80 -25.43
C ARG A 317 -0.20 28.81 -24.04
N VAL A 318 0.47 27.73 -23.68
CA VAL A 318 1.27 27.63 -22.44
C VAL A 318 2.44 28.63 -22.49
N GLY A 319 3.17 28.69 -23.60
CA GLY A 319 4.30 29.61 -23.79
C GLY A 319 3.86 31.10 -23.74
N GLU A 320 2.76 31.45 -24.39
CA GLU A 320 2.19 32.80 -24.34
C GLU A 320 1.78 33.17 -22.90
N ARG A 321 1.18 32.28 -22.18
CA ARG A 321 0.80 32.48 -20.77
C ARG A 321 2.01 32.74 -19.89
N HIS A 322 3.09 31.95 -20.03
CA HIS A 322 4.33 32.14 -19.30
C HIS A 322 4.99 33.48 -19.62
N ARG A 323 5.02 33.86 -20.88
CA ARG A 323 5.55 35.17 -21.30
C ARG A 323 4.75 36.34 -20.69
N LEU A 324 3.43 36.29 -20.74
CA LEU A 324 2.57 37.30 -20.11
C LEU A 324 2.78 37.42 -18.60
N PHE A 325 3.07 36.32 -17.92
CA PHE A 325 3.41 36.32 -16.49
C PHE A 325 4.79 36.96 -16.26
N ALA A 326 5.80 36.60 -17.05
CA ALA A 326 7.13 37.18 -16.94
C ALA A 326 7.10 38.72 -17.15
N ASP A 327 6.36 39.18 -18.17
CA ASP A 327 6.21 40.60 -18.46
C ASP A 327 5.46 41.40 -17.36
N ARG A 328 4.53 40.72 -16.61
CA ARG A 328 3.79 41.37 -15.51
C ARG A 328 4.60 41.49 -14.20
N TYR A 329 5.52 40.59 -13.94
CA TYR A 329 6.21 40.50 -12.66
C TYR A 329 7.74 40.61 -12.79
N GLY A 330 8.28 40.77 -14.01
CA GLY A 330 9.70 40.91 -14.27
C GLY A 330 10.27 42.32 -14.07
N ASN A 331 9.44 43.30 -13.70
CA ASN A 331 9.84 44.69 -13.43
C ASN A 331 9.60 45.13 -11.97
N ALA A 332 9.63 44.22 -11.00
CA ALA A 332 9.55 44.54 -9.57
C ALA A 332 10.88 44.32 -8.86
#